data_364a87312a1da880f4d54e517cb0c6aa
#
_entry.id   364a87312a1da880f4d54e517cb0c6aa
#
_cell.length_a   1.000
_cell.length_b   1.000
_cell.length_c   1.000
_cell.angle_alpha   90.00
_cell.angle_beta   90.00
_cell.angle_gamma   90.00
#
_symmetry.space_group_name_H-M   'P 1'
#
loop_
_entity.id
_entity.type
_entity.pdbx_description
1 polymer ?
#
loop_
_entity_poly.entity_id
_entity_poly.type
_entity_poly.pdbx_seq_one_letter_code
_entity_poly.pdbx_strand_id
1 'polypeptide(L)'
;MRIIKFIKQWTLLCSIVFGSLVYLLFTHIEVLTPFGDFIGPKLVMVLPINIFLMLYVTFCKIQMNDLTPRKWHFILQGIRTLLAVLSVLSANLCTNPTYKLLWEGVFICAICPTAAAAPVIVDKLGGNIASLTVYLLIANGFTSIIIPLFFPLMEKGANITFAMAAWLVLQRVLMVLIIPLCLALLSRRYLPKFVNWLKTKRNLAFYLWSFNLSIIMGLAMQNILHAPVSGWVLTALCIIPLILAVVQFSIGKLVGHRYGDSIGAGQALGQKNTVVGIWLTLSFLNPYAAIAPCVYVIWQNIINAVQLWYKDKYGYLKW
;
A
#
# COMPACT_ATOMS: atom_id res chain seq x y z
N MET A 1 4.08 -5.89 -31.97
CA MET A 1 3.84 -4.48 -31.54
C MET A 1 2.60 -4.27 -30.66
N ARG A 2 1.43 -4.86 -30.96
CA ARG A 2 0.19 -4.66 -30.16
C ARG A 2 0.30 -5.17 -28.70
N ILE A 3 0.88 -6.37 -28.47
CA ILE A 3 1.04 -6.98 -27.13
C ILE A 3 1.93 -6.12 -26.22
N ILE A 4 3.06 -5.64 -26.71
CA ILE A 4 3.99 -4.79 -25.91
C ILE A 4 3.31 -3.48 -25.52
N LYS A 5 2.50 -2.89 -26.42
CA LYS A 5 1.73 -1.68 -26.13
C LYS A 5 0.69 -1.96 -25.05
N PHE A 6 -0.01 -3.09 -25.12
CA PHE A 6 -0.98 -3.52 -24.11
C PHE A 6 -0.31 -3.71 -22.74
N ILE A 7 0.80 -4.47 -22.66
CA ILE A 7 1.54 -4.69 -21.40
C ILE A 7 2.02 -3.38 -20.81
N LYS A 8 2.54 -2.45 -21.60
CA LYS A 8 2.96 -1.12 -21.12
C LYS A 8 1.81 -0.29 -20.59
N GLN A 9 0.65 -0.39 -21.20
CA GLN A 9 -0.56 0.35 -20.81
C GLN A 9 -1.20 -0.21 -19.54
N TRP A 10 -1.21 -1.56 -19.41
CA TRP A 10 -1.85 -2.28 -18.31
C TRP A 10 -0.83 -2.97 -17.39
N THR A 11 0.35 -2.39 -17.20
CA THR A 11 1.47 -2.99 -16.47
C THR A 11 1.07 -3.50 -15.09
N LEU A 12 0.29 -2.74 -14.32
CA LEU A 12 -0.14 -3.16 -12.98
C LEU A 12 -1.06 -4.37 -13.01
N LEU A 13 -2.04 -4.41 -13.94
CA LEU A 13 -2.90 -5.57 -14.10
C LEU A 13 -2.13 -6.80 -14.59
N CYS A 14 -1.21 -6.60 -15.52
CA CYS A 14 -0.32 -7.69 -15.96
C CYS A 14 0.52 -8.23 -14.80
N SER A 15 1.00 -7.38 -13.91
CA SER A 15 1.76 -7.80 -12.73
C SER A 15 0.91 -8.58 -11.73
N ILE A 16 -0.36 -8.18 -11.52
CA ILE A 16 -1.32 -8.91 -10.69
C ILE A 16 -1.55 -10.30 -11.26
N VAL A 17 -1.92 -10.38 -12.54
CA VAL A 17 -2.20 -11.65 -13.21
C VAL A 17 -0.96 -12.55 -13.23
N PHE A 18 0.20 -12.00 -13.58
CA PHE A 18 1.46 -12.73 -13.63
C PHE A 18 1.83 -13.31 -12.26
N GLY A 19 1.81 -12.50 -11.19
CA GLY A 19 2.14 -12.98 -9.84
C GLY A 19 1.18 -14.04 -9.34
N SER A 20 -0.14 -13.88 -9.62
CA SER A 20 -1.15 -14.88 -9.28
C SER A 20 -0.96 -16.18 -10.06
N LEU A 21 -0.72 -16.12 -11.36
CA LEU A 21 -0.48 -17.30 -12.19
C LEU A 21 0.79 -18.04 -11.79
N VAL A 22 1.88 -17.31 -11.55
CA VAL A 22 3.14 -17.91 -11.07
C VAL A 22 2.90 -18.68 -9.77
N TYR A 23 2.21 -18.08 -8.80
CA TYR A 23 1.87 -18.75 -7.55
C TYR A 23 1.06 -20.02 -7.80
N LEU A 24 -0.01 -19.97 -8.60
CA LEU A 24 -0.86 -21.13 -8.92
C LEU A 24 -0.08 -22.23 -9.62
N LEU A 25 0.79 -21.90 -10.59
CA LEU A 25 1.63 -22.89 -11.28
C LEU A 25 2.56 -23.62 -10.31
N PHE A 26 3.25 -22.87 -9.44
CA PHE A 26 4.18 -23.47 -8.47
C PHE A 26 3.50 -24.23 -7.35
N THR A 27 2.22 -23.97 -7.07
CA THR A 27 1.45 -24.67 -6.03
C THR A 27 0.74 -25.92 -6.56
N HIS A 28 0.30 -25.93 -7.84
CA HIS A 28 -0.53 -27.03 -8.37
C HIS A 28 0.25 -27.99 -9.29
N ILE A 29 1.43 -27.61 -9.75
CA ILE A 29 2.27 -28.49 -10.58
C ILE A 29 3.36 -29.10 -9.71
N GLU A 30 3.21 -30.40 -9.35
CA GLU A 30 4.10 -31.12 -8.43
C GLU A 30 5.59 -30.98 -8.77
N VAL A 31 5.95 -30.99 -10.06
CA VAL A 31 7.35 -30.85 -10.52
C VAL A 31 7.91 -29.45 -10.20
N LEU A 32 7.05 -28.41 -10.13
CA LEU A 32 7.47 -27.03 -9.86
C LEU A 32 7.41 -26.66 -8.37
N THR A 33 6.68 -27.40 -7.56
CA THR A 33 6.50 -27.11 -6.12
C THR A 33 7.83 -26.97 -5.37
N PRO A 34 8.82 -27.88 -5.48
CA PRO A 34 10.10 -27.72 -4.76
C PRO A 34 10.87 -26.46 -5.17
N PHE A 35 10.76 -26.07 -6.43
CA PHE A 35 11.37 -24.84 -6.91
C PHE A 35 10.64 -23.58 -6.37
N GLY A 36 9.31 -23.63 -6.30
CA GLY A 36 8.49 -22.60 -5.68
C GLY A 36 8.82 -22.38 -4.20
N ASP A 37 8.94 -23.47 -3.44
CA ASP A 37 9.31 -23.46 -2.02
C ASP A 37 10.72 -22.91 -1.79
N PHE A 38 11.65 -23.17 -2.70
CA PHE A 38 13.01 -22.64 -2.64
C PHE A 38 13.10 -21.15 -3.01
N ILE A 39 12.38 -20.71 -4.06
CA ILE A 39 12.46 -19.34 -4.59
C ILE A 39 11.53 -18.36 -3.87
N GLY A 40 10.34 -18.79 -3.44
CA GLY A 40 9.33 -17.95 -2.83
C GLY A 40 9.86 -17.13 -1.66
N PRO A 41 10.47 -17.72 -0.62
CA PRO A 41 11.04 -16.97 0.50
C PRO A 41 12.11 -15.98 0.08
N LYS A 42 12.94 -16.31 -0.92
CA LYS A 42 14.00 -15.42 -1.44
C LYS A 42 13.42 -14.21 -2.16
N LEU A 43 12.35 -14.39 -2.94
CA LEU A 43 11.64 -13.29 -3.57
C LEU A 43 11.04 -12.33 -2.53
N VAL A 44 10.49 -12.87 -1.45
CA VAL A 44 9.98 -12.06 -0.34
C VAL A 44 11.09 -11.25 0.33
N MET A 45 12.28 -11.81 0.50
CA MET A 45 13.44 -11.10 1.06
C MET A 45 13.92 -9.95 0.15
N VAL A 46 13.68 -10.01 -1.15
CA VAL A 46 14.04 -8.93 -2.09
C VAL A 46 13.08 -7.73 -2.00
N LEU A 47 11.85 -7.92 -1.52
CA LEU A 47 10.84 -6.85 -1.45
C LEU A 47 11.32 -5.57 -0.74
N PRO A 48 11.91 -5.62 0.48
CA PRO A 48 12.37 -4.41 1.16
C PRO A 48 13.44 -3.65 0.39
N ILE A 49 14.38 -4.38 -0.23
CA ILE A 49 15.46 -3.80 -1.04
C ILE A 49 14.88 -3.08 -2.26
N ASN A 50 13.95 -3.74 -2.95
CA ASN A 50 13.29 -3.17 -4.12
C ASN A 50 12.42 -1.95 -3.77
N ILE A 51 11.71 -1.98 -2.64
CA ILE A 51 10.95 -0.83 -2.14
C ILE A 51 11.89 0.34 -1.83
N PHE A 52 13.03 0.05 -1.20
CA PHE A 52 14.05 1.05 -0.92
C PHE A 52 14.56 1.71 -2.22
N LEU A 53 14.96 0.92 -3.20
CA LEU A 53 15.44 1.41 -4.50
C LEU A 53 14.37 2.22 -5.23
N MET A 54 13.13 1.74 -5.24
CA MET A 54 11.98 2.41 -5.84
C MET A 54 11.76 3.80 -5.22
N LEU A 55 11.77 3.88 -3.89
CA LEU A 55 11.60 5.15 -3.17
C LEU A 55 12.80 6.07 -3.37
N TYR A 56 14.02 5.56 -3.33
CA TYR A 56 15.22 6.34 -3.60
C TYR A 56 15.15 7.02 -4.98
N VAL A 57 14.84 6.25 -6.04
CA VAL A 57 14.67 6.78 -7.39
C VAL A 57 13.57 7.84 -7.46
N THR A 58 12.47 7.62 -6.76
CA THR A 58 11.33 8.56 -6.73
C THR A 58 11.71 9.84 -5.99
N PHE A 59 12.35 9.73 -4.82
CA PHE A 59 12.75 10.87 -4.02
C PHE A 59 13.86 11.70 -4.65
N CYS A 60 14.70 11.14 -5.51
CA CYS A 60 15.64 11.89 -6.33
C CYS A 60 14.96 12.94 -7.23
N LYS A 61 13.65 12.80 -7.52
CA LYS A 61 12.88 13.75 -8.34
C LYS A 61 12.29 14.91 -7.53
N ILE A 62 12.20 14.80 -6.18
CA ILE A 62 11.57 15.79 -5.30
C ILE A 62 12.44 17.05 -5.21
N GLN A 63 11.81 18.21 -5.15
CA GLN A 63 12.45 19.49 -4.80
C GLN A 63 12.27 19.75 -3.30
N MET A 64 13.34 20.19 -2.61
CA MET A 64 13.32 20.41 -1.16
C MET A 64 12.31 21.46 -0.72
N ASN A 65 12.17 22.54 -1.50
CA ASN A 65 11.27 23.66 -1.21
C ASN A 65 9.79 23.26 -1.25
N ASP A 66 9.49 22.09 -1.87
CA ASP A 66 8.11 21.59 -1.99
C ASP A 66 7.70 20.68 -0.82
N LEU A 67 8.65 20.35 0.07
CA LEU A 67 8.41 19.50 1.26
C LEU A 67 7.72 20.31 2.38
N THR A 68 6.52 20.79 2.13
CA THR A 68 5.75 21.57 3.10
C THR A 68 4.45 20.88 3.50
N PRO A 69 4.10 20.82 4.81
CA PRO A 69 2.81 20.34 5.25
C PRO A 69 1.67 21.21 4.70
N ARG A 70 0.57 20.58 4.28
CA ARG A 70 -0.64 21.24 3.78
C ARG A 70 -1.84 20.88 4.65
N LYS A 71 -2.87 21.72 4.69
CA LYS A 71 -4.07 21.50 5.50
C LYS A 71 -4.75 20.16 5.21
N TRP A 72 -4.81 19.76 3.95
CA TRP A 72 -5.45 18.51 3.57
C TRP A 72 -4.75 17.25 4.14
N HIS A 73 -3.44 17.34 4.46
CA HIS A 73 -2.71 16.24 5.09
C HIS A 73 -3.33 15.87 6.45
N PHE A 74 -3.61 16.87 7.27
CA PHE A 74 -4.19 16.67 8.60
C PHE A 74 -5.66 16.29 8.54
N ILE A 75 -6.42 16.85 7.58
CA ILE A 75 -7.83 16.48 7.35
C ILE A 75 -7.92 14.99 6.98
N LEU A 76 -7.10 14.51 6.02
CA LEU A 76 -7.11 13.11 5.63
C LEU A 76 -6.63 12.19 6.75
N GLN A 77 -5.66 12.63 7.55
CA GLN A 77 -5.22 11.87 8.72
C GLN A 77 -6.35 11.77 9.76
N GLY A 78 -7.09 12.85 10.00
CA GLY A 78 -8.28 12.83 10.86
C GLY A 78 -9.36 11.88 10.36
N ILE A 79 -9.66 11.90 9.06
CA ILE A 79 -10.63 10.97 8.44
C ILE A 79 -10.16 9.51 8.57
N ARG A 80 -8.90 9.23 8.33
CA ARG A 80 -8.31 7.89 8.53
C ARG A 80 -8.51 7.41 9.97
N THR A 81 -8.16 8.25 10.94
CA THR A 81 -8.31 7.95 12.36
C THR A 81 -9.77 7.73 12.74
N LEU A 82 -10.68 8.57 12.23
CA LEU A 82 -12.12 8.42 12.45
C LEU A 82 -12.64 7.07 11.92
N LEU A 83 -12.26 6.68 10.70
CA LEU A 83 -12.64 5.39 10.13
C LEU A 83 -12.13 4.22 11.00
N ALA A 84 -10.92 4.32 11.53
CA ALA A 84 -10.35 3.32 12.43
C ALA A 84 -11.12 3.26 13.76
N VAL A 85 -11.44 4.41 14.37
CA VAL A 85 -12.26 4.49 15.61
C VAL A 85 -13.62 3.85 15.40
N LEU A 86 -14.32 4.20 14.30
CA LEU A 86 -15.63 3.62 13.99
C LEU A 86 -15.55 2.11 13.81
N SER A 87 -14.47 1.60 13.19
CA SER A 87 -14.26 0.16 13.01
C SER A 87 -14.06 -0.56 14.36
N VAL A 88 -13.28 0.03 15.28
CA VAL A 88 -13.04 -0.52 16.62
C VAL A 88 -14.34 -0.55 17.42
N LEU A 89 -15.10 0.55 17.41
CA LEU A 89 -16.38 0.63 18.11
C LEU A 89 -17.36 -0.42 17.57
N SER A 90 -17.47 -0.55 16.24
CA SER A 90 -18.34 -1.54 15.63
C SER A 90 -17.92 -2.98 15.95
N ALA A 91 -16.62 -3.28 15.93
CA ALA A 91 -16.11 -4.60 16.31
C ALA A 91 -16.44 -4.96 17.77
N ASN A 92 -16.32 -3.99 18.69
CA ASN A 92 -16.61 -4.20 20.11
C ASN A 92 -18.11 -4.35 20.42
N LEU A 93 -18.99 -3.83 19.55
CA LEU A 93 -20.43 -4.04 19.64
C LEU A 93 -20.87 -5.41 19.10
N CYS A 94 -20.02 -6.10 18.33
CA CYS A 94 -20.33 -7.40 17.77
C CYS A 94 -20.08 -8.52 18.78
N THR A 95 -21.13 -9.28 19.11
CA THR A 95 -21.04 -10.49 19.94
C THR A 95 -20.62 -11.72 19.10
N ASN A 96 -20.93 -11.72 17.81
CA ASN A 96 -20.60 -12.82 16.92
C ASN A 96 -19.15 -12.70 16.39
N PRO A 97 -18.30 -13.72 16.61
CA PRO A 97 -16.89 -13.71 16.20
C PRO A 97 -16.68 -13.47 14.70
N THR A 98 -17.62 -13.92 13.86
CA THR A 98 -17.53 -13.76 12.40
C THR A 98 -17.69 -12.30 12.00
N TYR A 99 -18.65 -11.57 12.57
CA TYR A 99 -18.80 -10.14 12.29
C TYR A 99 -17.64 -9.33 12.87
N LYS A 100 -17.10 -9.74 14.03
CA LYS A 100 -15.89 -9.14 14.60
C LYS A 100 -14.72 -9.27 13.62
N LEU A 101 -14.50 -10.47 13.06
CA LEU A 101 -13.49 -10.73 12.03
C LEU A 101 -13.63 -9.78 10.82
N LEU A 102 -14.84 -9.55 10.32
CA LEU A 102 -15.07 -8.62 9.22
C LEU A 102 -14.69 -7.18 9.61
N TRP A 103 -15.02 -6.73 10.82
CA TRP A 103 -14.65 -5.42 11.32
C TRP A 103 -13.15 -5.26 11.55
N GLU A 104 -12.43 -6.32 11.93
CA GLU A 104 -10.97 -6.32 11.97
C GLU A 104 -10.38 -6.10 10.58
N GLY A 105 -10.96 -6.74 9.54
CA GLY A 105 -10.60 -6.50 8.15
C GLY A 105 -10.84 -5.05 7.71
N VAL A 106 -11.98 -4.44 8.13
CA VAL A 106 -12.27 -3.01 7.90
C VAL A 106 -11.24 -2.13 8.60
N PHE A 107 -11.00 -2.41 9.88
CA PHE A 107 -10.07 -1.66 10.72
C PHE A 107 -8.67 -1.62 10.10
N ILE A 108 -8.11 -2.77 9.73
CA ILE A 108 -6.76 -2.81 9.18
C ILE A 108 -6.67 -2.07 7.84
N CYS A 109 -7.67 -2.20 6.96
CA CYS A 109 -7.73 -1.45 5.72
C CYS A 109 -7.95 0.07 5.92
N ALA A 110 -8.54 0.48 7.03
CA ALA A 110 -8.70 1.89 7.38
C ALA A 110 -7.42 2.48 7.99
N ILE A 111 -6.83 1.81 9.01
CA ILE A 111 -5.72 2.34 9.80
C ILE A 111 -4.37 2.27 9.09
N CYS A 112 -4.16 1.31 8.18
CA CYS A 112 -2.90 1.15 7.47
C CYS A 112 -2.41 2.48 6.89
N PRO A 113 -1.12 2.79 7.05
CA PRO A 113 -0.55 3.99 6.47
C PRO A 113 -0.57 3.93 4.95
N THR A 114 -0.32 5.06 4.32
CA THR A 114 -0.25 5.15 2.86
C THR A 114 0.89 4.30 2.31
N ALA A 115 0.64 3.67 1.17
CA ALA A 115 1.61 2.80 0.51
C ALA A 115 2.89 3.54 0.12
N ALA A 116 4.04 2.88 0.31
CA ALA A 116 5.32 3.36 -0.21
C ALA A 116 5.34 3.54 -1.74
N ALA A 117 4.47 2.84 -2.46
CA ALA A 117 4.31 2.98 -3.91
C ALA A 117 3.52 4.22 -4.34
N ALA A 118 2.79 4.88 -3.44
CA ALA A 118 1.93 6.02 -3.80
C ALA A 118 2.69 7.17 -4.49
N PRO A 119 3.91 7.57 -4.07
CA PRO A 119 4.68 8.60 -4.79
C PRO A 119 4.98 8.23 -6.24
N VAL A 120 5.18 6.95 -6.53
CA VAL A 120 5.44 6.45 -7.91
C VAL A 120 4.21 6.62 -8.79
N ILE A 121 3.03 6.30 -8.24
CA ILE A 121 1.76 6.45 -8.96
C ILE A 121 1.42 7.93 -9.14
N VAL A 122 1.64 8.76 -8.11
CA VAL A 122 1.44 10.22 -8.19
C VAL A 122 2.36 10.84 -9.23
N ASP A 123 3.63 10.44 -9.32
CA ASP A 123 4.56 10.85 -10.37
C ASP A 123 4.01 10.53 -11.76
N LYS A 124 3.52 9.30 -11.94
CA LYS A 124 2.92 8.84 -13.18
C LYS A 124 1.63 9.57 -13.54
N LEU A 125 0.80 9.88 -12.55
CA LEU A 125 -0.43 10.66 -12.73
C LEU A 125 -0.17 12.17 -12.89
N GLY A 126 1.07 12.64 -12.68
CA GLY A 126 1.44 14.06 -12.81
C GLY A 126 1.02 14.90 -11.61
N GLY A 127 0.85 14.27 -10.43
CA GLY A 127 0.60 14.96 -9.17
C GLY A 127 1.87 15.41 -8.46
N ASN A 128 1.72 16.04 -7.31
CA ASN A 128 2.82 16.57 -6.51
C ASN A 128 3.42 15.47 -5.60
N ILE A 129 4.59 14.92 -6.02
CA ILE A 129 5.30 13.87 -5.27
C ILE A 129 5.75 14.38 -3.89
N ALA A 130 6.21 15.63 -3.79
CA ALA A 130 6.72 16.20 -2.55
C ALA A 130 5.61 16.34 -1.51
N SER A 131 4.44 16.87 -1.91
CA SER A 131 3.27 16.99 -1.05
C SER A 131 2.82 15.60 -0.52
N LEU A 132 2.75 14.59 -1.41
CA LEU A 132 2.43 13.23 -0.98
C LEU A 132 3.50 12.64 -0.06
N THR A 133 4.79 12.92 -0.28
CA THR A 133 5.88 12.44 0.58
C THR A 133 5.76 13.01 2.00
N VAL A 134 5.42 14.29 2.14
CA VAL A 134 5.12 14.89 3.45
C VAL A 134 3.94 14.18 4.11
N TYR A 135 2.87 13.91 3.36
CA TYR A 135 1.75 13.14 3.91
C TYR A 135 2.14 11.73 4.34
N LEU A 136 3.00 11.04 3.56
CA LEU A 136 3.54 9.74 3.94
C LEU A 136 4.25 9.77 5.30
N LEU A 137 5.09 10.79 5.53
CA LEU A 137 5.79 10.97 6.82
C LEU A 137 4.79 11.18 7.95
N ILE A 138 3.84 12.09 7.76
CA ILE A 138 2.76 12.36 8.74
C ILE A 138 1.96 11.09 9.02
N ALA A 139 1.46 10.42 7.97
CA ALA A 139 0.62 9.24 8.11
C ALA A 139 1.33 8.08 8.83
N ASN A 140 2.59 7.82 8.50
CA ASN A 140 3.38 6.77 9.15
C ASN A 140 3.72 7.14 10.61
N GLY A 141 4.06 8.40 10.88
CA GLY A 141 4.28 8.89 12.25
C GLY A 141 3.03 8.74 13.12
N PHE A 142 1.87 9.18 12.64
CA PHE A 142 0.60 8.98 13.35
C PHE A 142 0.25 7.52 13.53
N THR A 143 0.44 6.69 12.50
CA THR A 143 0.13 5.27 12.55
C THR A 143 0.99 4.54 13.58
N SER A 144 2.27 4.93 13.76
CA SER A 144 3.15 4.33 14.77
C SER A 144 2.69 4.58 16.20
N ILE A 145 1.91 5.63 16.42
CA ILE A 145 1.31 5.95 17.72
C ILE A 145 -0.08 5.32 17.86
N ILE A 146 -0.91 5.43 16.82
CA ILE A 146 -2.32 5.03 16.87
C ILE A 146 -2.48 3.51 16.86
N ILE A 147 -1.67 2.77 16.12
CA ILE A 147 -1.72 1.31 16.06
C ILE A 147 -1.60 0.70 17.47
N PRO A 148 -0.56 0.97 18.27
CA PRO A 148 -0.42 0.41 19.61
C PRO A 148 -1.56 0.76 20.56
N LEU A 149 -2.27 1.87 20.33
CA LEU A 149 -3.44 2.26 21.12
C LEU A 149 -4.69 1.45 20.75
N PHE A 150 -4.89 1.16 19.47
CA PHE A 150 -6.14 0.56 19.00
C PHE A 150 -6.11 -0.98 18.96
N PHE A 151 -4.95 -1.61 18.79
CA PHE A 151 -4.87 -3.07 18.73
C PHE A 151 -5.35 -3.75 20.00
N PRO A 152 -4.96 -3.30 21.24
CA PRO A 152 -5.50 -3.87 22.46
C PRO A 152 -7.00 -3.66 22.64
N LEU A 153 -7.58 -2.64 21.98
CA LEU A 153 -9.02 -2.40 21.99
C LEU A 153 -9.77 -3.33 21.03
N MET A 154 -9.09 -3.81 19.97
CA MET A 154 -9.65 -4.78 19.01
C MET A 154 -9.57 -6.20 19.56
N GLU A 155 -8.40 -6.62 20.07
CA GLU A 155 -8.16 -7.95 20.61
C GLU A 155 -7.65 -7.87 22.05
N LYS A 156 -8.51 -8.33 22.98
CA LYS A 156 -8.16 -8.46 24.40
C LYS A 156 -7.20 -9.64 24.57
N GLY A 157 -5.93 -9.38 24.81
CA GLY A 157 -4.92 -10.42 25.02
C GLY A 157 -3.69 -10.33 24.15
N ALA A 158 -3.58 -9.32 23.29
CA ALA A 158 -2.33 -9.03 22.60
C ALA A 158 -1.25 -8.65 23.63
N ASN A 159 -0.36 -9.60 23.94
CA ASN A 159 0.71 -9.47 24.94
C ASN A 159 1.88 -8.58 24.46
N ILE A 160 1.60 -7.47 23.78
CA ILE A 160 2.62 -6.55 23.30
C ILE A 160 2.45 -5.21 24.01
N THR A 161 3.56 -4.75 24.60
CA THR A 161 3.61 -3.41 25.18
C THR A 161 3.49 -2.35 24.09
N PHE A 162 2.82 -1.23 24.42
CA PHE A 162 2.72 -0.05 23.54
C PHE A 162 4.09 0.33 22.95
N ALA A 163 5.13 0.38 23.78
CA ALA A 163 6.48 0.76 23.36
C ALA A 163 7.05 -0.17 22.28
N MET A 164 6.85 -1.49 22.44
CA MET A 164 7.37 -2.47 21.47
C MET A 164 6.62 -2.40 20.14
N ALA A 165 5.31 -2.30 20.15
CA ALA A 165 4.52 -2.15 18.91
C ALA A 165 4.83 -0.84 18.20
N ALA A 166 4.94 0.28 18.91
CA ALA A 166 5.33 1.57 18.35
C ALA A 166 6.74 1.52 17.75
N TRP A 167 7.70 0.89 18.45
CA TRP A 167 9.08 0.73 17.96
C TRP A 167 9.14 -0.08 16.67
N LEU A 168 8.44 -1.21 16.58
CA LEU A 168 8.43 -2.05 15.38
C LEU A 168 7.87 -1.31 14.15
N VAL A 169 6.81 -0.53 14.32
CA VAL A 169 6.26 0.29 13.24
C VAL A 169 7.23 1.42 12.87
N LEU A 170 7.76 2.13 13.87
CA LEU A 170 8.70 3.25 13.67
C LEU A 170 9.99 2.80 12.96
N GLN A 171 10.56 1.67 13.38
CA GLN A 171 11.77 1.10 12.76
C GLN A 171 11.55 0.83 11.27
N ARG A 172 10.39 0.27 10.88
CA ARG A 172 10.06 0.07 9.46
C ARG A 172 9.95 1.38 8.69
N VAL A 173 9.34 2.41 9.30
CA VAL A 173 9.24 3.75 8.70
C VAL A 173 10.62 4.35 8.48
N LEU A 174 11.50 4.27 9.46
CA LEU A 174 12.89 4.76 9.36
C LEU A 174 13.63 4.07 8.21
N MET A 175 13.61 2.74 8.17
CA MET A 175 14.34 1.97 7.15
C MET A 175 13.78 2.17 5.75
N VAL A 176 12.45 2.13 5.59
CA VAL A 176 11.83 2.09 4.26
C VAL A 176 11.58 3.48 3.69
N LEU A 177 11.41 4.51 4.53
CA LEU A 177 11.02 5.84 4.08
C LEU A 177 12.09 6.89 4.35
N ILE A 178 12.60 6.99 5.58
CA ILE A 178 13.54 8.06 5.97
C ILE A 178 14.90 7.87 5.33
N ILE A 179 15.47 6.66 5.40
CA ILE A 179 16.81 6.40 4.85
C ILE A 179 16.87 6.67 3.34
N PRO A 180 15.97 6.14 2.48
CA PRO A 180 16.01 6.47 1.06
C PRO A 180 15.75 7.96 0.76
N LEU A 181 14.94 8.65 1.57
CA LEU A 181 14.75 10.10 1.44
C LEU A 181 16.05 10.85 1.75
N CYS A 182 16.69 10.58 2.89
CA CYS A 182 17.97 11.20 3.27
C CYS A 182 19.06 10.92 2.22
N LEU A 183 19.18 9.68 1.75
CA LEU A 183 20.14 9.31 0.72
C LEU A 183 19.85 10.03 -0.61
N ALA A 184 18.60 10.17 -1.02
CA ALA A 184 18.24 10.91 -2.22
C ALA A 184 18.64 12.39 -2.10
N LEU A 185 18.45 13.02 -0.93
CA LEU A 185 18.83 14.39 -0.67
C LEU A 185 20.36 14.57 -0.66
N LEU A 186 21.08 13.66 -0.01
CA LEU A 186 22.55 13.65 0.00
C LEU A 186 23.09 13.43 -1.43
N SER A 187 22.53 12.48 -2.18
CA SER A 187 22.95 12.20 -3.57
C SER A 187 22.73 13.40 -4.47
N ARG A 188 21.67 14.18 -4.27
CA ARG A 188 21.45 15.43 -5.02
C ARG A 188 22.55 16.46 -4.76
N ARG A 189 23.06 16.52 -3.54
CA ARG A 189 24.12 17.46 -3.16
C ARG A 189 25.49 17.01 -3.66
N TYR A 190 25.83 15.74 -3.47
CA TYR A 190 27.17 15.21 -3.69
C TYR A 190 27.36 14.48 -5.02
N LEU A 191 26.28 13.95 -5.60
CA LEU A 191 26.27 13.14 -6.83
C LEU A 191 25.28 13.69 -7.90
N PRO A 192 25.29 14.99 -8.23
CA PRO A 192 24.28 15.61 -9.10
C PRO A 192 24.22 14.98 -10.49
N LYS A 193 25.37 14.55 -11.06
CA LYS A 193 25.43 13.88 -12.35
C LYS A 193 24.65 12.55 -12.35
N PHE A 194 24.82 11.75 -11.29
CA PHE A 194 24.12 10.48 -11.13
C PHE A 194 22.61 10.69 -10.94
N VAL A 195 22.22 11.65 -10.09
CA VAL A 195 20.81 12.00 -9.89
C VAL A 195 20.15 12.49 -11.19
N ASN A 196 20.85 13.31 -11.97
CA ASN A 196 20.33 13.77 -13.26
C ASN A 196 20.18 12.60 -14.26
N TRP A 197 21.12 11.65 -14.27
CA TRP A 197 20.97 10.41 -15.03
C TRP A 197 19.77 9.59 -14.58
N LEU A 198 19.54 9.41 -13.25
CA LEU A 198 18.36 8.72 -12.73
C LEU A 198 17.04 9.40 -13.15
N LYS A 199 17.00 10.74 -13.17
CA LYS A 199 15.83 11.50 -13.63
C LYS A 199 15.45 11.21 -15.08
N THR A 200 16.41 10.86 -15.94
CA THR A 200 16.13 10.44 -17.34
C THR A 200 15.38 9.11 -17.38
N LYS A 201 15.52 8.25 -16.35
CA LYS A 201 14.88 6.93 -16.27
C LYS A 201 13.45 7.04 -15.69
N ARG A 202 12.56 7.74 -16.41
CA ARG A 202 11.21 8.13 -15.93
C ARG A 202 10.37 6.97 -15.38
N ASN A 203 10.51 5.77 -15.95
CA ASN A 203 9.67 4.60 -15.63
C ASN A 203 10.33 3.61 -14.65
N LEU A 204 11.59 3.83 -14.25
CA LEU A 204 12.34 2.87 -13.44
C LEU A 204 11.62 2.51 -12.12
N ALA A 205 11.23 3.52 -11.34
CA ALA A 205 10.51 3.31 -10.09
C ALA A 205 9.16 2.56 -10.31
N PHE A 206 8.46 2.86 -11.41
CA PHE A 206 7.21 2.20 -11.74
C PHE A 206 7.40 0.71 -12.09
N TYR A 207 8.45 0.35 -12.81
CA TYR A 207 8.77 -1.06 -13.10
C TYR A 207 9.25 -1.82 -11.87
N LEU A 208 10.02 -1.18 -10.99
CA LEU A 208 10.37 -1.76 -9.68
C LEU A 208 9.11 -2.03 -8.85
N TRP A 209 8.14 -1.09 -8.84
CA TRP A 209 6.85 -1.32 -8.20
C TRP A 209 6.08 -2.47 -8.83
N SER A 210 6.02 -2.53 -10.15
CA SER A 210 5.30 -3.60 -10.86
C SER A 210 5.87 -4.98 -10.56
N PHE A 211 7.20 -5.09 -10.44
CA PHE A 211 7.86 -6.32 -10.00
C PHE A 211 7.50 -6.68 -8.56
N ASN A 212 7.56 -5.72 -7.64
CA ASN A 212 7.12 -5.92 -6.25
C ASN A 212 5.66 -6.38 -6.18
N LEU A 213 4.79 -5.78 -7.00
CA LEU A 213 3.39 -6.13 -7.05
C LEU A 213 3.18 -7.59 -7.45
N SER A 214 3.97 -8.12 -8.40
CA SER A 214 3.90 -9.54 -8.77
C SER A 214 4.25 -10.46 -7.60
N ILE A 215 5.27 -10.13 -6.79
CA ILE A 215 5.63 -10.91 -5.59
C ILE A 215 4.53 -10.82 -4.53
N ILE A 216 4.02 -9.60 -4.28
CA ILE A 216 2.95 -9.36 -3.29
C ILE A 216 1.68 -10.12 -3.68
N MET A 217 1.40 -10.25 -4.99
CA MET A 217 0.26 -11.03 -5.46
C MET A 217 0.40 -12.52 -5.17
N GLY A 218 1.60 -13.09 -5.29
CA GLY A 218 1.85 -14.47 -4.85
C GLY A 218 1.52 -14.67 -3.37
N LEU A 219 2.00 -13.76 -2.50
CA LEU A 219 1.68 -13.80 -1.05
C LEU A 219 0.17 -13.61 -0.78
N ALA A 220 -0.49 -12.72 -1.52
CA ALA A 220 -1.92 -12.50 -1.38
C ALA A 220 -2.72 -13.74 -1.76
N MET A 221 -2.37 -14.40 -2.87
CA MET A 221 -3.01 -15.65 -3.31
C MET A 221 -2.83 -16.77 -2.29
N GLN A 222 -1.66 -16.89 -1.67
CA GLN A 222 -1.41 -17.84 -0.60
C GLN A 222 -2.39 -17.65 0.57
N ASN A 223 -2.53 -16.41 1.05
CA ASN A 223 -3.43 -16.10 2.17
C ASN A 223 -4.92 -16.29 1.81
N ILE A 224 -5.32 -15.99 0.57
CA ILE A 224 -6.72 -16.12 0.13
C ILE A 224 -7.12 -17.58 -0.05
N LEU A 225 -6.30 -18.38 -0.74
CA LEU A 225 -6.65 -19.75 -1.12
C LEU A 225 -6.57 -20.76 0.04
N HIS A 226 -5.70 -20.50 1.02
CA HIS A 226 -5.53 -21.40 2.18
C HIS A 226 -6.28 -20.94 3.44
N ALA A 227 -7.18 -19.95 3.31
CA ALA A 227 -7.97 -19.49 4.44
C ALA A 227 -9.13 -20.44 4.76
N PRO A 228 -9.18 -21.07 5.94
CA PRO A 228 -10.26 -21.98 6.34
C PRO A 228 -11.49 -21.18 6.83
N VAL A 229 -11.99 -20.27 6.00
CA VAL A 229 -13.20 -19.47 6.26
C VAL A 229 -14.34 -19.93 5.35
N SER A 230 -15.59 -19.74 5.80
CA SER A 230 -16.75 -20.07 4.97
C SER A 230 -16.83 -19.18 3.72
N GLY A 231 -17.43 -19.70 2.66
CA GLY A 231 -17.50 -19.00 1.36
C GLY A 231 -18.11 -17.60 1.43
N TRP A 232 -19.15 -17.39 2.26
CA TRP A 232 -19.75 -16.07 2.42
C TRP A 232 -18.81 -15.08 3.15
N VAL A 233 -18.05 -15.55 4.14
CA VAL A 233 -17.04 -14.74 4.85
C VAL A 233 -15.92 -14.33 3.91
N LEU A 234 -15.44 -15.28 3.10
CA LEU A 234 -14.44 -14.99 2.06
C LEU A 234 -14.97 -13.96 1.07
N THR A 235 -16.21 -14.11 0.59
CA THR A 235 -16.85 -13.15 -0.30
C THR A 235 -16.94 -11.76 0.35
N ALA A 236 -17.36 -11.68 1.61
CA ALA A 236 -17.41 -10.42 2.34
C ALA A 236 -16.02 -9.77 2.48
N LEU A 237 -14.99 -10.56 2.83
CA LEU A 237 -13.59 -10.11 2.92
C LEU A 237 -12.99 -9.71 1.55
N CYS A 238 -13.64 -10.09 0.43
CA CYS A 238 -13.27 -9.63 -0.91
C CYS A 238 -14.01 -8.34 -1.31
N ILE A 239 -15.27 -8.19 -0.95
CA ILE A 239 -16.12 -7.06 -1.35
C ILE A 239 -15.89 -5.83 -0.45
N ILE A 240 -15.78 -6.02 0.86
CA ILE A 240 -15.58 -4.93 1.81
C ILE A 240 -14.34 -4.08 1.46
N PRO A 241 -13.15 -4.67 1.16
CA PRO A 241 -11.99 -3.89 0.73
C PRO A 241 -12.20 -3.11 -0.57
N LEU A 242 -13.01 -3.61 -1.52
CA LEU A 242 -13.39 -2.86 -2.72
C LEU A 242 -14.14 -1.59 -2.36
N ILE A 243 -15.20 -1.73 -1.55
CA ILE A 243 -16.02 -0.58 -1.10
C ILE A 243 -15.14 0.43 -0.38
N LEU A 244 -14.31 -0.04 0.56
CA LEU A 244 -13.38 0.81 1.30
C LEU A 244 -12.37 1.51 0.40
N ALA A 245 -11.83 0.83 -0.61
CA ALA A 245 -10.90 1.43 -1.57
C ALA A 245 -11.59 2.55 -2.34
N VAL A 246 -12.77 2.28 -2.94
CA VAL A 246 -13.55 3.28 -3.69
C VAL A 246 -13.88 4.49 -2.79
N VAL A 247 -14.40 4.26 -1.59
CA VAL A 247 -14.75 5.32 -0.63
C VAL A 247 -13.52 6.15 -0.25
N GLN A 248 -12.40 5.52 0.10
CA GLN A 248 -11.20 6.23 0.52
C GLN A 248 -10.54 7.01 -0.62
N PHE A 249 -10.45 6.46 -1.84
CA PHE A 249 -10.00 7.21 -3.02
C PHE A 249 -10.91 8.40 -3.31
N SER A 250 -12.23 8.22 -3.25
CA SER A 250 -13.22 9.27 -3.51
C SER A 250 -13.13 10.39 -2.48
N ILE A 251 -13.12 10.06 -1.18
CA ILE A 251 -12.97 11.05 -0.10
C ILE A 251 -11.64 11.81 -0.26
N GLY A 252 -10.53 11.09 -0.52
CA GLY A 252 -9.24 11.71 -0.73
C GLY A 252 -9.28 12.71 -1.89
N LYS A 253 -9.86 12.34 -3.02
CA LYS A 253 -10.01 13.23 -4.18
C LYS A 253 -10.91 14.42 -3.91
N LEU A 254 -12.04 14.24 -3.22
CA LEU A 254 -12.95 15.31 -2.86
C LEU A 254 -12.29 16.35 -1.95
N VAL A 255 -11.57 15.89 -0.91
CA VAL A 255 -10.79 16.77 -0.05
C VAL A 255 -9.69 17.46 -0.85
N GLY A 256 -8.91 16.70 -1.61
CA GLY A 256 -7.80 17.23 -2.42
C GLY A 256 -8.25 18.24 -3.47
N HIS A 257 -9.43 18.08 -4.05
CA HIS A 257 -10.00 19.02 -5.02
C HIS A 257 -10.12 20.44 -4.44
N ARG A 258 -10.54 20.56 -3.19
CA ARG A 258 -10.64 21.85 -2.49
C ARG A 258 -9.30 22.54 -2.26
N TYR A 259 -8.20 21.80 -2.30
CA TYR A 259 -6.84 22.27 -2.04
C TYR A 259 -5.92 22.20 -3.27
N GLY A 260 -6.47 21.94 -4.46
CA GLY A 260 -5.72 21.89 -5.72
C GLY A 260 -4.77 20.67 -5.86
N ASP A 261 -4.97 19.59 -5.06
CA ASP A 261 -4.14 18.39 -5.08
C ASP A 261 -5.00 17.11 -5.02
N SER A 262 -5.94 16.98 -5.97
CA SER A 262 -6.87 15.84 -6.03
C SER A 262 -6.15 14.50 -6.25
N ILE A 263 -5.08 14.50 -7.05
CA ILE A 263 -4.29 13.31 -7.34
C ILE A 263 -3.55 12.86 -6.07
N GLY A 264 -2.78 13.77 -5.47
CA GLY A 264 -2.00 13.47 -4.27
C GLY A 264 -2.88 13.02 -3.11
N ALA A 265 -3.95 13.75 -2.82
CA ALA A 265 -4.86 13.44 -1.73
C ALA A 265 -5.67 12.15 -1.94
N GLY A 266 -6.10 11.87 -3.19
CA GLY A 266 -6.75 10.61 -3.56
C GLY A 266 -5.83 9.40 -3.30
N GLN A 267 -4.57 9.49 -3.73
CA GLN A 267 -3.58 8.45 -3.49
C GLN A 267 -3.17 8.37 -2.01
N ALA A 268 -3.16 9.49 -1.31
CA ALA A 268 -2.81 9.57 0.11
C ALA A 268 -3.75 8.75 1.00
N LEU A 269 -5.06 8.85 0.78
CA LEU A 269 -6.05 8.12 1.57
C LEU A 269 -6.37 6.75 0.98
N GLY A 270 -6.43 6.63 -0.36
CA GLY A 270 -6.87 5.42 -1.06
C GLY A 270 -5.79 4.34 -1.17
N GLN A 271 -4.51 4.69 -1.32
CA GLN A 271 -3.44 3.68 -1.37
C GLN A 271 -2.94 3.30 0.02
N LYS A 272 -3.03 2.03 0.34
CA LYS A 272 -2.61 1.47 1.63
C LYS A 272 -1.34 0.64 1.53
N ASN A 273 -0.52 0.70 2.56
CA ASN A 273 0.62 -0.19 2.73
C ASN A 273 0.13 -1.57 3.22
N THR A 274 -0.41 -2.34 2.30
CA THR A 274 -1.04 -3.62 2.57
C THR A 274 -0.06 -4.66 3.10
N VAL A 275 1.23 -4.59 2.76
CA VAL A 275 2.26 -5.48 3.32
C VAL A 275 2.40 -5.25 4.83
N VAL A 276 2.40 -3.99 5.26
CA VAL A 276 2.36 -3.66 6.71
C VAL A 276 1.05 -4.11 7.31
N GLY A 277 -0.08 -3.94 6.60
CA GLY A 277 -1.39 -4.39 7.05
C GLY A 277 -1.46 -5.89 7.28
N ILE A 278 -1.01 -6.69 6.33
CA ILE A 278 -0.95 -8.16 6.46
C ILE A 278 -0.10 -8.54 7.68
N TRP A 279 1.11 -7.99 7.79
CA TRP A 279 1.98 -8.28 8.92
C TRP A 279 1.37 -7.90 10.27
N LEU A 280 0.76 -6.72 10.38
CA LEU A 280 0.08 -6.28 11.60
C LEU A 280 -1.06 -7.22 11.97
N THR A 281 -1.87 -7.61 10.99
CA THR A 281 -3.00 -8.53 11.22
C THR A 281 -2.53 -9.88 11.73
N LEU A 282 -1.54 -10.47 11.06
CA LEU A 282 -0.98 -11.77 11.46
C LEU A 282 -0.28 -11.73 12.83
N SER A 283 0.19 -10.56 13.25
CA SER A 283 0.88 -10.39 14.54
C SER A 283 -0.05 -10.08 15.72
N PHE A 284 -1.19 -9.44 15.47
CA PHE A 284 -1.96 -8.78 16.55
C PHE A 284 -3.47 -8.98 16.50
N LEU A 285 -4.02 -9.44 15.37
CA LEU A 285 -5.45 -9.65 15.16
C LEU A 285 -5.73 -11.09 14.78
N ASN A 286 -7.00 -11.38 14.46
CA ASN A 286 -7.34 -12.68 13.89
C ASN A 286 -6.60 -12.85 12.53
N PRO A 287 -5.79 -13.92 12.36
CA PRO A 287 -5.00 -14.12 11.13
C PRO A 287 -5.82 -14.09 9.85
N TYR A 288 -7.08 -14.52 9.89
CA TYR A 288 -7.96 -14.57 8.72
C TYR A 288 -8.43 -13.16 8.28
N ALA A 289 -8.37 -12.16 9.16
CA ALA A 289 -8.61 -10.77 8.76
C ALA A 289 -7.53 -10.25 7.78
N ALA A 290 -6.37 -10.93 7.68
CA ALA A 290 -5.32 -10.58 6.71
C ALA A 290 -5.76 -10.74 5.24
N ILE A 291 -6.84 -11.48 4.96
CA ILE A 291 -7.45 -11.56 3.63
C ILE A 291 -7.87 -10.17 3.15
N ALA A 292 -8.41 -9.33 4.04
CA ALA A 292 -8.87 -7.99 3.66
C ALA A 292 -7.75 -7.11 3.08
N PRO A 293 -6.58 -6.90 3.71
CA PRO A 293 -5.49 -6.16 3.07
C PRO A 293 -4.87 -6.89 1.87
N CYS A 294 -4.90 -8.25 1.80
CA CYS A 294 -4.50 -9.01 0.62
C CYS A 294 -5.38 -8.68 -0.60
N VAL A 295 -6.69 -8.58 -0.39
CA VAL A 295 -7.63 -8.21 -1.46
C VAL A 295 -7.59 -6.71 -1.74
N TYR A 296 -7.36 -5.88 -0.72
CA TYR A 296 -7.23 -4.43 -0.91
C TYR A 296 -6.09 -4.08 -1.87
N VAL A 297 -4.95 -4.82 -1.84
CA VAL A 297 -3.86 -4.57 -2.79
C VAL A 297 -4.30 -4.78 -4.24
N ILE A 298 -5.20 -5.73 -4.49
CA ILE A 298 -5.75 -5.97 -5.83
C ILE A 298 -6.58 -4.75 -6.26
N TRP A 299 -7.55 -4.35 -5.44
CA TRP A 299 -8.48 -3.28 -5.77
C TRP A 299 -7.79 -1.92 -5.94
N GLN A 300 -6.89 -1.54 -5.03
CA GLN A 300 -6.16 -0.28 -5.18
C GLN A 300 -5.32 -0.22 -6.47
N ASN A 301 -4.74 -1.34 -6.90
CA ASN A 301 -3.94 -1.37 -8.13
C ASN A 301 -4.81 -1.46 -9.39
N ILE A 302 -6.01 -2.05 -9.33
CA ILE A 302 -7.00 -1.95 -10.41
C ILE A 302 -7.44 -0.48 -10.58
N ILE A 303 -7.77 0.21 -9.48
CA ILE A 303 -8.14 1.63 -9.50
C ILE A 303 -6.98 2.46 -10.10
N ASN A 304 -5.75 2.21 -9.69
CA ASN A 304 -4.57 2.88 -10.23
C ASN A 304 -4.36 2.61 -11.72
N ALA A 305 -4.53 1.36 -12.15
CA ALA A 305 -4.42 0.99 -13.56
C ALA A 305 -5.45 1.73 -14.43
N VAL A 306 -6.70 1.84 -13.95
CA VAL A 306 -7.76 2.60 -14.63
C VAL A 306 -7.42 4.09 -14.68
N GLN A 307 -6.90 4.68 -13.59
CA GLN A 307 -6.49 6.09 -13.56
C GLN A 307 -5.33 6.37 -14.53
N LEU A 308 -4.33 5.49 -14.56
CA LEU A 308 -3.19 5.59 -15.48
C LEU A 308 -3.65 5.45 -16.93
N TRP A 309 -4.49 4.46 -17.23
CA TRP A 309 -5.06 4.28 -18.56
C TRP A 309 -5.86 5.51 -19.01
N TYR A 310 -6.70 6.06 -18.12
CA TYR A 310 -7.50 7.26 -18.44
C TYR A 310 -6.59 8.45 -18.76
N LYS A 311 -5.56 8.68 -17.93
CA LYS A 311 -4.59 9.75 -18.18
C LYS A 311 -3.82 9.55 -19.48
N ASP A 312 -3.36 8.35 -19.76
CA ASP A 312 -2.62 8.05 -21.01
C ASP A 312 -3.50 8.28 -22.25
N LYS A 313 -4.82 7.98 -22.12
CA LYS A 313 -5.77 8.14 -23.24
C LYS A 313 -6.19 9.59 -23.48
N TYR A 314 -6.42 10.35 -22.40
CA TYR A 314 -7.02 11.70 -22.47
C TYR A 314 -6.03 12.82 -22.14
N GLY A 315 -4.80 12.52 -21.70
CA GLY A 315 -3.78 13.49 -21.32
C GLY A 315 -3.96 14.11 -19.92
N TYR A 316 -5.09 13.91 -19.29
CA TYR A 316 -5.42 14.43 -17.94
C TYR A 316 -6.27 13.43 -17.15
N LEU A 317 -6.35 13.66 -15.84
CA LEU A 317 -7.25 12.92 -14.97
C LEU A 317 -8.43 13.82 -14.60
N LYS A 318 -9.65 13.45 -15.02
CA LYS A 318 -10.85 14.29 -14.85
C LYS A 318 -11.30 14.43 -13.39
N TRP A 319 -10.98 13.45 -12.55
CA TRP A 319 -11.41 13.34 -11.15
C TRP A 319 -10.36 12.66 -10.27
#